data_2bd94f81878f060a314e15511bd95f86
#
_entry.id   2bd94f81878f060a314e15511bd95f86
#
_cell.length_a   1.000
_cell.length_b   1.000
_cell.length_c   1.000
_cell.angle_alpha   90.00
_cell.angle_beta   90.00
_cell.angle_gamma   90.00
#
_symmetry.space_group_name_H-M   'P 1'
#
loop_
_entity.id
_entity.type
_entity.pdbx_description
1 polymer ?
#
loop_
_entity_poly.entity_id
_entity_poly.type
_entity_poly.pdbx_seq_one_letter_code
_entity_poly.pdbx_strand_id
1 'polypeptide(L)'
;NIMLDILAYNTHYLGFNANMLANEMFLDSASLRSSVVSHAKTLGYEVTSARSPIATVNVTLATTSASKTMPAGTAFSSTVDDVSYQFVTIADATASGAGGTITFNNVKVYEGTYLTSKYLVDTTNPEQRFLLPDNRSDTSTLKVQVQNSASDSTLTTYTKATDISQISSTSSVYYLQEVENGFHEIYFGDGNVSKALSDGNIVILNYVVTN
;
A
#
# COMPACT_ATOMS: atom_id res chain seq x y z
N ASN A 1 -48.09 -27.05 13.39
CA ASN A 1 -47.24 -27.74 14.38
C ASN A 1 -45.91 -27.03 14.48
N ILE A 2 -45.74 -26.21 15.52
CA ILE A 2 -44.60 -25.30 15.72
C ILE A 2 -43.26 -26.03 15.57
N MET A 3 -43.17 -27.28 16.03
CA MET A 3 -41.91 -28.04 15.88
C MET A 3 -41.57 -28.37 14.41
N LEU A 4 -42.57 -28.69 13.59
CA LEU A 4 -42.34 -28.95 12.15
C LEU A 4 -41.97 -27.66 11.42
N ASP A 5 -42.54 -26.52 11.80
CA ASP A 5 -42.20 -25.24 11.18
C ASP A 5 -40.79 -24.82 11.52
N ILE A 6 -40.35 -25.02 12.79
CA ILE A 6 -38.96 -24.75 13.20
C ILE A 6 -37.99 -25.69 12.47
N LEU A 7 -38.32 -26.96 12.31
CA LEU A 7 -37.48 -27.93 11.60
C LEU A 7 -37.37 -27.59 10.10
N ALA A 8 -38.49 -27.23 9.48
CA ALA A 8 -38.54 -26.82 8.08
C ALA A 8 -37.70 -25.55 7.85
N TYR A 9 -37.84 -24.54 8.73
CA TYR A 9 -37.05 -23.33 8.69
C TYR A 9 -35.56 -23.61 8.85
N ASN A 10 -35.16 -24.44 9.79
CA ASN A 10 -33.76 -24.78 10.01
C ASN A 10 -33.18 -25.54 8.81
N THR A 11 -33.92 -26.49 8.24
CA THR A 11 -33.49 -27.23 7.03
C THR A 11 -33.35 -26.31 5.83
N HIS A 12 -34.29 -25.36 5.66
CA HIS A 12 -34.20 -24.37 4.59
C HIS A 12 -32.95 -23.48 4.75
N TYR A 13 -32.69 -23.02 5.96
CA TYR A 13 -31.54 -22.18 6.29
C TYR A 13 -30.21 -22.92 6.10
N LEU A 14 -30.15 -24.19 6.50
CA LEU A 14 -28.98 -25.05 6.24
C LEU A 14 -28.74 -25.28 4.74
N GLY A 15 -29.82 -25.53 3.97
CA GLY A 15 -29.74 -25.66 2.51
C GLY A 15 -29.27 -24.39 1.82
N PHE A 16 -29.74 -23.23 2.26
CA PHE A 16 -29.30 -21.94 1.78
C PHE A 16 -27.80 -21.71 2.04
N ASN A 17 -27.36 -21.93 3.28
CA ASN A 17 -25.95 -21.78 3.67
C ASN A 17 -25.06 -22.77 2.91
N ALA A 18 -25.49 -24.01 2.70
CA ALA A 18 -24.76 -25.00 1.94
C ALA A 18 -24.58 -24.57 0.47
N ASN A 19 -25.62 -24.05 -0.17
CA ASN A 19 -25.56 -23.53 -1.52
C ASN A 19 -24.67 -22.29 -1.61
N MET A 20 -24.75 -21.38 -0.64
CA MET A 20 -23.88 -20.21 -0.57
C MET A 20 -22.41 -20.63 -0.45
N LEU A 21 -22.11 -21.57 0.44
CA LEU A 21 -20.76 -22.10 0.61
C LEU A 21 -20.24 -22.77 -0.67
N ALA A 22 -21.10 -23.58 -1.33
CA ALA A 22 -20.74 -24.25 -2.59
C ALA A 22 -20.42 -23.23 -3.70
N ASN A 23 -21.18 -22.13 -3.79
CA ASN A 23 -20.92 -21.08 -4.77
C ASN A 23 -19.58 -20.36 -4.50
N GLU A 24 -19.21 -20.16 -3.24
CA GLU A 24 -17.94 -19.52 -2.89
C GLU A 24 -16.71 -20.43 -3.14
N MET A 25 -16.89 -21.72 -3.41
CA MET A 25 -15.79 -22.65 -3.71
C MET A 25 -15.19 -22.47 -5.12
N PHE A 26 -15.90 -21.81 -6.03
CA PHE A 26 -15.48 -21.66 -7.42
C PHE A 26 -15.32 -20.18 -7.78
N LEU A 27 -14.26 -19.86 -8.52
CA LEU A 27 -13.97 -18.50 -8.93
C LEU A 27 -15.10 -17.84 -9.74
N ASP A 28 -15.76 -18.62 -10.60
CA ASP A 28 -16.83 -18.12 -11.48
C ASP A 28 -18.13 -17.78 -10.73
N SER A 29 -18.38 -18.43 -9.59
CA SER A 29 -19.61 -18.28 -8.82
C SER A 29 -19.41 -17.56 -7.49
N ALA A 30 -18.15 -17.34 -7.08
CA ALA A 30 -17.83 -16.61 -5.85
C ALA A 30 -18.32 -15.16 -5.92
N SER A 31 -19.06 -14.75 -4.94
CA SER A 31 -19.63 -13.40 -4.80
C SER A 31 -18.93 -12.55 -3.75
N LEU A 32 -18.31 -13.18 -2.75
CA LEU A 32 -17.57 -12.49 -1.70
C LEU A 32 -16.16 -12.15 -2.20
N ARG A 33 -15.77 -10.87 -2.05
CA ARG A 33 -14.42 -10.41 -2.44
C ARG A 33 -13.32 -11.27 -1.80
N SER A 34 -13.47 -11.64 -0.52
CA SER A 34 -12.50 -12.47 0.20
C SER A 34 -12.28 -13.85 -0.46
N SER A 35 -13.35 -14.49 -0.94
CA SER A 35 -13.28 -15.75 -1.66
C SER A 35 -12.57 -15.59 -2.99
N VAL A 36 -12.95 -14.58 -3.79
CA VAL A 36 -12.33 -14.27 -5.08
C VAL A 36 -10.84 -13.98 -4.91
N VAL A 37 -10.45 -13.17 -3.94
CA VAL A 37 -9.05 -12.84 -3.63
C VAL A 37 -8.28 -14.09 -3.22
N SER A 38 -8.87 -14.98 -2.41
CA SER A 38 -8.25 -16.24 -2.00
C SER A 38 -7.97 -17.15 -3.18
N HIS A 39 -8.93 -17.31 -4.09
CA HIS A 39 -8.76 -18.09 -5.32
C HIS A 39 -7.71 -17.46 -6.25
N ALA A 40 -7.72 -16.16 -6.42
CA ALA A 40 -6.74 -15.43 -7.23
C ALA A 40 -5.31 -15.64 -6.71
N LYS A 41 -5.11 -15.56 -5.39
CA LYS A 41 -3.81 -15.83 -4.76
C LYS A 41 -3.33 -17.27 -5.02
N THR A 42 -4.22 -18.25 -4.96
CA THR A 42 -3.88 -19.66 -5.24
C THR A 42 -3.40 -19.83 -6.68
N LEU A 43 -3.90 -19.03 -7.62
CA LEU A 43 -3.46 -18.99 -9.02
C LEU A 43 -2.20 -18.14 -9.25
N GLY A 44 -1.63 -17.56 -8.20
CA GLY A 44 -0.46 -16.67 -8.28
C GLY A 44 -0.79 -15.26 -8.78
N TYR A 45 -2.07 -14.87 -8.84
CA TYR A 45 -2.46 -13.53 -9.25
C TYR A 45 -2.36 -12.56 -8.05
N GLU A 46 -1.69 -11.44 -8.28
CA GLU A 46 -1.64 -10.36 -7.29
C GLU A 46 -2.81 -9.40 -7.52
N VAL A 47 -3.63 -9.24 -6.49
CA VAL A 47 -4.77 -8.33 -6.53
C VAL A 47 -4.27 -6.89 -6.46
N THR A 48 -4.76 -6.05 -7.35
CA THR A 48 -4.39 -4.63 -7.41
C THR A 48 -5.16 -3.82 -6.37
N SER A 49 -4.46 -2.87 -5.76
CA SER A 49 -5.06 -1.87 -4.87
C SER A 49 -5.84 -0.79 -5.63
N ALA A 50 -6.48 0.11 -4.89
CA ALA A 50 -6.92 1.38 -5.42
C ALA A 50 -5.75 2.10 -6.13
N ARG A 51 -6.04 2.91 -7.14
CA ARG A 51 -5.05 3.63 -7.92
C ARG A 51 -5.37 5.11 -7.91
N SER A 52 -4.38 5.91 -7.53
CA SER A 52 -4.46 7.37 -7.59
C SER A 52 -4.33 7.86 -9.03
N PRO A 53 -5.22 8.74 -9.52
CA PRO A 53 -5.00 9.47 -10.75
C PRO A 53 -3.67 10.22 -10.74
N ILE A 54 -2.98 10.22 -11.88
CA ILE A 54 -1.64 10.81 -12.01
C ILE A 54 -1.69 11.95 -13.02
N ALA A 55 -1.14 13.10 -12.64
CA ALA A 55 -0.87 14.20 -13.56
C ALA A 55 0.63 14.50 -13.62
N THR A 56 1.09 15.03 -14.75
CA THR A 56 2.46 15.52 -14.90
C THR A 56 2.41 17.03 -15.10
N VAL A 57 3.10 17.76 -14.24
CA VAL A 57 3.08 19.20 -14.20
C VAL A 57 4.47 19.80 -14.24
N ASN A 58 4.61 21.01 -14.76
CA ASN A 58 5.79 21.83 -14.59
C ASN A 58 5.52 22.90 -13.54
N VAL A 59 6.38 22.94 -12.51
CA VAL A 59 6.24 23.88 -11.40
C VAL A 59 7.34 24.91 -11.47
N THR A 60 6.98 26.18 -11.63
CA THR A 60 7.95 27.30 -11.65
C THR A 60 7.86 28.07 -10.33
N LEU A 61 8.99 28.20 -9.68
CA LEU A 61 9.15 28.91 -8.42
C LEU A 61 10.00 30.17 -8.64
N ALA A 62 9.47 31.32 -8.29
CA ALA A 62 10.24 32.55 -8.24
C ALA A 62 11.13 32.53 -6.98
N THR A 63 12.45 32.54 -7.17
CA THR A 63 13.42 32.50 -6.06
C THR A 63 14.80 32.95 -6.52
N THR A 64 15.54 33.57 -5.64
CA THR A 64 16.94 33.98 -5.86
C THR A 64 17.94 32.86 -5.55
N SER A 65 17.48 31.75 -4.99
CA SER A 65 18.35 30.58 -4.70
C SER A 65 18.77 29.91 -5.98
N ALA A 66 20.02 29.42 -6.04
CA ALA A 66 20.55 28.70 -7.20
C ALA A 66 19.96 27.28 -7.33
N SER A 67 19.47 26.69 -6.26
CA SER A 67 18.86 25.36 -6.24
C SER A 67 17.77 25.29 -5.16
N LYS A 68 16.75 24.48 -5.43
CA LYS A 68 15.68 24.15 -4.47
C LYS A 68 15.28 22.69 -4.61
N THR A 69 14.89 22.11 -3.48
CA THR A 69 14.30 20.77 -3.43
C THR A 69 12.83 20.90 -3.03
N MET A 70 11.96 20.31 -3.80
CA MET A 70 10.55 20.12 -3.48
C MET A 70 10.41 18.75 -2.84
N PRO A 71 10.06 18.65 -1.55
CA PRO A 71 10.01 17.37 -0.85
C PRO A 71 8.81 16.52 -1.29
N ALA A 72 8.92 15.21 -1.09
CA ALA A 72 7.79 14.31 -1.15
C ALA A 72 6.67 14.78 -0.20
N GLY A 73 5.41 14.58 -0.60
CA GLY A 73 4.27 15.08 0.15
C GLY A 73 3.94 16.56 -0.10
N THR A 74 4.64 17.24 -1.03
CA THR A 74 4.25 18.59 -1.45
C THR A 74 2.86 18.54 -2.09
N ALA A 75 1.92 19.27 -1.50
CA ALA A 75 0.52 19.28 -1.91
C ALA A 75 0.22 20.42 -2.89
N PHE A 76 -0.58 20.10 -3.88
CA PHE A 76 -1.19 21.04 -4.83
C PHE A 76 -2.71 20.86 -4.76
N SER A 77 -3.45 21.94 -4.79
CA SER A 77 -4.91 21.89 -4.82
C SER A 77 -5.44 22.51 -6.12
N SER A 78 -6.51 21.94 -6.64
CA SER A 78 -7.25 22.47 -7.77
C SER A 78 -8.73 22.29 -7.54
N THR A 79 -9.54 23.20 -8.05
CA THR A 79 -11.00 23.10 -7.97
C THR A 79 -11.56 22.94 -9.38
N VAL A 80 -12.38 21.92 -9.57
CA VAL A 80 -13.07 21.62 -10.83
C VAL A 80 -14.55 21.41 -10.49
N ASP A 81 -15.45 22.17 -11.12
CA ASP A 81 -16.90 22.11 -10.89
C ASP A 81 -17.27 22.19 -9.38
N ASP A 82 -16.68 23.17 -8.69
CA ASP A 82 -16.82 23.41 -7.25
C ASP A 82 -16.34 22.28 -6.32
N VAL A 83 -15.69 21.23 -6.87
CA VAL A 83 -15.06 20.15 -6.09
C VAL A 83 -13.57 20.41 -6.01
N SER A 84 -13.05 20.41 -4.78
CA SER A 84 -11.61 20.58 -4.52
C SER A 84 -10.90 19.22 -4.57
N TYR A 85 -9.86 19.15 -5.39
CA TYR A 85 -8.98 17.99 -5.51
C TYR A 85 -7.60 18.35 -4.96
N GLN A 86 -7.01 17.41 -4.23
CA GLN A 86 -5.64 17.51 -3.73
C GLN A 86 -4.76 16.53 -4.49
N PHE A 87 -3.60 17.01 -4.92
CA PHE A 87 -2.56 16.22 -5.58
C PHE A 87 -1.27 16.34 -4.77
N VAL A 88 -0.50 15.27 -4.68
CA VAL A 88 0.74 15.23 -3.88
C VAL A 88 1.89 14.61 -4.67
N THR A 89 3.12 15.06 -4.36
CA THR A 89 4.34 14.41 -4.84
C THR A 89 4.69 13.21 -3.97
N ILE A 90 5.28 12.16 -4.54
CA ILE A 90 5.71 10.96 -3.79
C ILE A 90 7.23 10.85 -3.65
N ALA A 91 7.99 11.73 -4.30
CA ALA A 91 9.43 11.74 -4.26
C ALA A 91 9.95 13.18 -4.21
N ASP A 92 11.15 13.34 -3.65
CA ASP A 92 11.85 14.61 -3.68
C ASP A 92 12.28 14.95 -5.12
N ALA A 93 12.06 16.19 -5.53
CA ALA A 93 12.52 16.71 -6.81
C ALA A 93 13.44 17.90 -6.56
N THR A 94 14.67 17.85 -7.09
CA THR A 94 15.63 18.96 -6.99
C THR A 94 15.79 19.60 -8.35
N ALA A 95 15.70 20.91 -8.39
CA ALA A 95 15.94 21.70 -9.60
C ALA A 95 16.87 22.87 -9.29
N SER A 96 17.62 23.27 -10.29
CA SER A 96 18.50 24.42 -10.27
C SER A 96 18.07 25.44 -11.32
N GLY A 97 18.27 26.71 -11.02
CA GLY A 97 17.89 27.78 -11.94
C GLY A 97 18.79 29.00 -11.79
N ALA A 98 18.71 29.88 -12.77
CA ALA A 98 19.37 31.18 -12.78
C ALA A 98 18.35 32.26 -13.20
N GLY A 99 18.62 33.50 -12.85
CA GLY A 99 17.78 34.61 -13.29
C GLY A 99 16.47 34.80 -12.49
N GLY A 100 16.42 34.30 -11.26
CA GLY A 100 15.31 34.56 -10.34
C GLY A 100 14.15 33.55 -10.41
N THR A 101 14.31 32.46 -11.18
CA THR A 101 13.32 31.40 -11.27
C THR A 101 13.95 30.01 -11.32
N ILE A 102 13.27 29.03 -10.70
CA ILE A 102 13.61 27.60 -10.78
C ILE A 102 12.37 26.88 -11.33
N THR A 103 12.57 26.02 -12.33
CA THR A 103 11.48 25.20 -12.89
C THR A 103 11.76 23.72 -12.64
N PHE A 104 10.80 23.06 -12.00
CA PHE A 104 10.76 21.61 -11.86
C PHE A 104 9.95 21.06 -13.05
N ASN A 105 10.60 20.33 -13.93
CA ASN A 105 9.95 19.81 -15.14
C ASN A 105 9.46 18.39 -14.92
N ASN A 106 8.29 18.08 -15.52
CA ASN A 106 7.71 16.74 -15.55
C ASN A 106 7.52 16.11 -14.16
N VAL A 107 7.10 16.92 -13.17
CA VAL A 107 6.79 16.44 -11.84
C VAL A 107 5.50 15.63 -11.89
N LYS A 108 5.58 14.37 -11.46
CA LYS A 108 4.39 13.54 -11.30
C LYS A 108 3.72 13.87 -9.97
N VAL A 109 2.43 14.17 -10.04
CA VAL A 109 1.58 14.41 -8.88
C VAL A 109 0.42 13.40 -8.88
N TYR A 110 0.09 12.90 -7.71
CA TYR A 110 -0.88 11.84 -7.48
C TYR A 110 -2.05 12.41 -6.70
N GLU A 111 -3.27 12.13 -7.17
CA GLU A 111 -4.48 12.57 -6.47
C GLU A 111 -4.62 11.81 -5.15
N GLY A 112 -4.88 12.55 -4.07
CA GLY A 112 -5.05 12.01 -2.73
C GLY A 112 -4.17 12.67 -1.67
N THR A 113 -3.94 11.95 -0.57
CA THR A 113 -3.16 12.40 0.58
C THR A 113 -1.93 11.53 0.77
N TYR A 114 -0.76 12.15 0.88
CA TYR A 114 0.50 11.45 1.19
C TYR A 114 0.59 11.18 2.69
N LEU A 115 0.66 9.93 3.06
CA LEU A 115 0.73 9.48 4.45
C LEU A 115 2.01 8.72 4.75
N THR A 116 2.41 8.78 6.02
CA THR A 116 3.54 8.03 6.57
C THR A 116 3.07 7.24 7.79
N SER A 117 3.19 5.92 7.73
CA SER A 117 2.97 5.03 8.88
C SER A 117 4.31 4.49 9.38
N LYS A 118 4.47 4.41 10.69
CA LYS A 118 5.69 3.90 11.33
C LYS A 118 5.35 2.77 12.28
N TYR A 119 6.12 1.70 12.21
CA TYR A 119 6.00 0.53 13.06
C TYR A 119 7.34 0.23 13.73
N LEU A 120 7.35 0.18 15.04
CA LEU A 120 8.50 -0.35 15.79
C LEU A 120 8.48 -1.87 15.71
N VAL A 121 9.58 -2.47 15.29
CA VAL A 121 9.72 -3.92 15.19
C VAL A 121 9.96 -4.50 16.58
N ASP A 122 9.13 -5.45 16.97
CA ASP A 122 9.23 -6.24 18.18
C ASP A 122 9.32 -7.72 17.78
N THR A 123 10.51 -8.27 17.78
CA THR A 123 10.75 -9.67 17.41
C THR A 123 10.25 -10.67 18.46
N THR A 124 9.83 -10.21 19.63
CA THR A 124 9.21 -11.06 20.66
C THR A 124 7.72 -11.29 20.41
N ASN A 125 7.11 -10.49 19.54
CA ASN A 125 5.71 -10.62 19.13
C ASN A 125 5.59 -11.33 17.78
N PRO A 126 5.32 -12.64 17.74
CA PRO A 126 5.22 -13.39 16.47
C PRO A 126 4.00 -13.02 15.64
N GLU A 127 3.03 -12.30 16.21
CA GLU A 127 1.81 -11.87 15.54
C GLU A 127 1.88 -10.41 15.05
N GLN A 128 3.04 -9.76 15.12
CA GLN A 128 3.20 -8.40 14.64
C GLN A 128 2.96 -8.32 13.13
N ARG A 129 2.08 -7.40 12.74
CA ARG A 129 1.67 -7.18 11.35
C ARG A 129 1.94 -5.74 10.93
N PHE A 130 2.41 -5.58 9.70
CA PHE A 130 2.67 -4.27 9.09
C PHE A 130 1.59 -3.97 8.05
N LEU A 131 0.49 -3.37 8.49
CA LEU A 131 -0.68 -3.09 7.65
C LEU A 131 -0.62 -1.67 7.09
N LEU A 132 -1.12 -1.48 5.87
CA LEU A 132 -1.53 -0.15 5.42
C LEU A 132 -2.88 0.18 6.08
N PRO A 133 -2.97 1.27 6.86
CA PRO A 133 -4.16 1.53 7.70
C PRO A 133 -5.43 1.91 6.93
N ASP A 134 -5.33 2.19 5.63
CA ASP A 134 -6.47 2.56 4.78
C ASP A 134 -6.55 1.61 3.57
N ASN A 135 -7.73 1.07 3.28
CA ASN A 135 -7.96 0.18 2.15
C ASN A 135 -7.98 0.90 0.80
N ARG A 136 -8.02 2.24 0.79
CA ARG A 136 -7.87 3.09 -0.40
C ARG A 136 -6.41 3.45 -0.69
N SER A 137 -5.46 2.81 -0.01
CA SER A 137 -4.03 3.03 -0.24
C SER A 137 -3.63 2.56 -1.64
N ASP A 138 -2.99 3.45 -2.40
CA ASP A 138 -2.39 3.10 -3.68
C ASP A 138 -1.03 2.44 -3.45
N THR A 139 -1.00 1.11 -3.54
CA THR A 139 0.23 0.32 -3.32
C THR A 139 1.29 0.56 -4.39
N SER A 140 0.95 1.15 -5.54
CA SER A 140 1.95 1.52 -6.56
C SER A 140 2.81 2.72 -6.15
N THR A 141 2.33 3.52 -5.21
CA THR A 141 3.05 4.66 -4.63
C THR A 141 3.83 4.29 -3.37
N LEU A 142 3.68 3.05 -2.90
CA LEU A 142 4.27 2.57 -1.65
C LEU A 142 5.80 2.60 -1.70
N LYS A 143 6.39 3.33 -0.77
CA LYS A 143 7.83 3.33 -0.48
C LYS A 143 8.05 2.76 0.91
N VAL A 144 8.78 1.65 0.97
CA VAL A 144 9.11 0.96 2.22
C VAL A 144 10.56 1.25 2.59
N GLN A 145 10.76 1.78 3.79
CA GLN A 145 12.08 2.05 4.34
C GLN A 145 12.17 1.48 5.76
N VAL A 146 13.34 0.99 6.11
CA VAL A 146 13.61 0.49 7.45
C VAL A 146 14.74 1.32 8.04
N GLN A 147 14.46 1.96 9.14
CA GLN A 147 15.42 2.69 9.96
C GLN A 147 16.05 1.72 10.98
N ASN A 148 17.35 1.81 11.19
CA ASN A 148 18.06 0.87 12.03
C ASN A 148 17.56 0.86 13.50
N SER A 149 17.32 2.03 14.09
CA SER A 149 16.75 2.15 15.44
C SER A 149 16.29 3.58 15.73
N ALA A 150 15.72 3.81 16.89
CA ALA A 150 15.36 5.17 17.33
C ALA A 150 16.57 6.10 17.48
N SER A 151 17.76 5.56 17.79
CA SER A 151 19.01 6.30 17.95
C SER A 151 19.88 6.34 16.68
N ASP A 152 19.63 5.46 15.71
CA ASP A 152 20.32 5.42 14.42
C ASP A 152 19.30 5.65 13.29
N SER A 153 19.34 6.86 12.71
CA SER A 153 18.44 7.27 11.64
C SER A 153 18.83 6.77 10.24
N THR A 154 19.81 5.86 10.14
CA THR A 154 20.19 5.26 8.86
C THR A 154 19.01 4.50 8.25
N LEU A 155 18.63 4.86 7.02
CA LEU A 155 17.50 4.31 6.28
C LEU A 155 17.97 3.33 5.22
N THR A 156 17.41 2.14 5.21
CA THR A 156 17.54 1.18 4.10
C THR A 156 16.22 1.13 3.34
N THR A 157 16.24 1.40 2.04
CA THR A 157 15.06 1.27 1.19
C THR A 157 14.90 -0.19 0.79
N TYR A 158 13.71 -0.72 0.99
CA TYR A 158 13.30 -2.06 0.57
C TYR A 158 12.52 -1.96 -0.74
N THR A 159 12.74 -2.91 -1.64
CA THR A 159 12.03 -3.00 -2.91
C THR A 159 11.04 -4.16 -2.87
N LYS A 160 9.96 -4.06 -3.64
CA LYS A 160 8.99 -5.14 -3.74
C LYS A 160 9.64 -6.36 -4.40
N ALA A 161 9.47 -7.54 -3.80
CA ALA A 161 9.91 -8.80 -4.37
C ALA A 161 9.06 -9.13 -5.61
N THR A 162 9.71 -9.23 -6.77
CA THR A 162 9.04 -9.58 -8.05
C THR A 162 9.51 -10.94 -8.59
N ASP A 163 10.73 -11.34 -8.29
CA ASP A 163 11.31 -12.60 -8.75
C ASP A 163 12.06 -13.27 -7.60
N ILE A 164 11.50 -14.36 -7.09
CA ILE A 164 12.07 -15.11 -5.95
C ILE A 164 13.42 -15.73 -6.32
N SER A 165 13.68 -16.03 -7.59
CA SER A 165 14.93 -16.66 -8.03
C SER A 165 16.17 -15.76 -7.88
N GLN A 166 15.96 -14.45 -7.80
CA GLN A 166 17.04 -13.46 -7.68
C GLN A 166 17.21 -12.92 -6.24
N ILE A 167 16.44 -13.43 -5.29
CA ILE A 167 16.47 -12.97 -3.90
C ILE A 167 17.44 -13.85 -3.10
N SER A 168 18.26 -13.23 -2.26
CA SER A 168 19.18 -13.87 -1.32
C SER A 168 18.85 -13.47 0.11
N SER A 169 19.43 -14.16 1.08
CA SER A 169 19.24 -13.88 2.51
C SER A 169 19.63 -12.46 2.96
N THR A 170 20.38 -11.73 2.11
CA THR A 170 20.78 -10.33 2.38
C THR A 170 19.98 -9.30 1.59
N SER A 171 19.09 -9.75 0.70
CA SER A 171 18.29 -8.84 -0.15
C SER A 171 17.27 -8.07 0.69
N SER A 172 17.32 -6.73 0.59
CA SER A 172 16.36 -5.83 1.25
C SER A 172 15.08 -5.73 0.39
N VAL A 173 14.22 -6.73 0.51
CA VAL A 173 12.96 -6.81 -0.21
C VAL A 173 11.79 -6.99 0.75
N TYR A 174 10.62 -6.60 0.30
CA TYR A 174 9.36 -6.82 0.99
C TYR A 174 8.36 -7.53 0.07
N TYR A 175 7.44 -8.22 0.70
CA TYR A 175 6.31 -8.88 0.05
C TYR A 175 5.04 -8.13 0.41
N LEU A 176 4.08 -8.09 -0.51
CA LEU A 176 2.82 -7.38 -0.35
C LEU A 176 1.67 -8.32 -0.66
N GLN A 177 0.67 -8.34 0.20
CA GLN A 177 -0.57 -9.07 -0.09
C GLN A 177 -1.79 -8.30 0.40
N GLU A 178 -2.91 -8.48 -0.29
CA GLU A 178 -4.21 -8.04 0.23
C GLU A 178 -4.66 -9.00 1.33
N VAL A 179 -5.16 -8.45 2.42
CA VAL A 179 -5.81 -9.15 3.52
C VAL A 179 -7.32 -8.85 3.50
N GLU A 180 -8.01 -9.06 4.59
CA GLU A 180 -9.46 -8.82 4.65
C GLU A 180 -9.83 -7.37 4.30
N ASN A 181 -10.99 -7.19 3.67
CA ASN A 181 -11.62 -5.89 3.39
C ASN A 181 -10.78 -4.93 2.51
N GLY A 182 -9.87 -5.45 1.70
CA GLY A 182 -9.05 -4.64 0.80
C GLY A 182 -7.85 -3.97 1.46
N PHE A 183 -7.58 -4.26 2.72
CA PHE A 183 -6.33 -3.81 3.36
C PHE A 183 -5.14 -4.56 2.81
N HIS A 184 -3.98 -3.91 2.82
CA HIS A 184 -2.73 -4.51 2.36
C HIS A 184 -1.77 -4.67 3.53
N GLU A 185 -1.08 -5.81 3.55
CA GLU A 185 -0.07 -6.16 4.54
C GLU A 185 1.27 -6.33 3.87
N ILE A 186 2.30 -5.83 4.54
CA ILE A 186 3.69 -5.93 4.13
C ILE A 186 4.38 -6.99 4.97
N TYR A 187 5.11 -7.89 4.31
CA TYR A 187 5.93 -8.92 4.95
C TYR A 187 7.39 -8.70 4.63
N PHE A 188 8.23 -9.12 5.54
CA PHE A 188 9.68 -9.15 5.36
C PHE A 188 10.20 -10.58 5.43
N GLY A 189 11.43 -10.78 5.04
CA GLY A 189 12.06 -12.09 5.10
C GLY A 189 12.39 -12.55 6.52
N ASP A 190 12.71 -13.83 6.61
CA ASP A 190 13.11 -14.52 7.84
C ASP A 190 14.64 -14.67 8.00
N GLY A 191 15.41 -14.07 7.09
CA GLY A 191 16.87 -14.19 7.04
C GLY A 191 17.38 -15.37 6.20
N ASN A 192 16.49 -16.26 5.72
CA ASN A 192 16.83 -17.35 4.82
C ASN A 192 16.56 -16.96 3.35
N VAL A 193 15.35 -16.54 3.06
CA VAL A 193 14.95 -16.14 1.69
C VAL A 193 15.31 -14.69 1.42
N SER A 194 15.03 -13.79 2.36
CA SER A 194 15.40 -12.37 2.27
C SER A 194 15.77 -11.83 3.65
N LYS A 195 16.32 -10.61 3.69
CA LYS A 195 16.81 -10.00 4.93
C LYS A 195 15.69 -9.88 5.96
N ALA A 196 15.92 -10.45 7.16
CA ALA A 196 15.04 -10.30 8.30
C ALA A 196 15.14 -8.90 8.90
N LEU A 197 14.07 -8.47 9.56
CA LEU A 197 14.11 -7.31 10.44
C LEU A 197 14.77 -7.67 11.79
N SER A 198 15.39 -6.68 12.42
CA SER A 198 15.95 -6.81 13.76
C SER A 198 15.06 -6.10 14.77
N ASP A 199 15.11 -6.56 16.01
CA ASP A 199 14.40 -5.90 17.10
C ASP A 199 14.80 -4.42 17.21
N GLY A 200 13.83 -3.55 17.45
CA GLY A 200 14.05 -2.10 17.52
C GLY A 200 14.21 -1.39 16.18
N ASN A 201 14.17 -2.11 15.04
CA ASN A 201 14.05 -1.44 13.73
C ASN A 201 12.74 -0.64 13.67
N ILE A 202 12.70 0.39 12.84
CA ILE A 202 11.47 1.14 12.58
C ILE A 202 11.13 1.02 11.09
N VAL A 203 10.04 0.33 10.80
CA VAL A 203 9.47 0.24 9.45
C VAL A 203 8.71 1.52 9.14
N ILE A 204 9.06 2.19 8.06
CA ILE A 204 8.45 3.43 7.61
C ILE A 204 7.80 3.17 6.25
N LEU A 205 6.49 3.34 6.21
CA LEU A 205 5.66 3.17 5.03
C LEU A 205 5.17 4.53 4.56
N ASN A 206 5.58 4.94 3.37
CA ASN A 206 5.10 6.16 2.73
C ASN A 206 4.24 5.76 1.53
N TYR A 207 3.03 6.29 1.44
CA TYR A 207 2.06 5.93 0.41
C TYR A 207 1.02 7.03 0.22
N VAL A 208 0.26 6.95 -0.88
CA VAL A 208 -0.86 7.84 -1.14
C VAL A 208 -2.16 7.11 -0.84
N VAL A 209 -3.07 7.78 -0.14
CA VAL A 209 -4.46 7.38 0.00
C VAL A 209 -5.29 8.20 -0.96
N THR A 210 -5.97 7.53 -1.90
CA THR A 210 -6.83 8.18 -2.89
C THR A 210 -8.15 8.62 -2.26
N ASN A 211 -8.75 9.67 -2.77
CA ASN A 211 -10.05 10.17 -2.30
C ASN A 211 -11.22 9.31 -2.74
#